data_06bd7f48fab438516b5b51ce04a4cdca
#
_entry.id   06bd7f48fab438516b5b51ce04a4cdca
#
_cell.length_a   1.000
_cell.length_b   1.000
_cell.length_c   1.000
_cell.angle_alpha   90.00
_cell.angle_beta   90.00
_cell.angle_gamma   90.00
#
_symmetry.space_group_name_H-M   'P 1'
#
loop_
_entity.id
_entity.type
_entity.pdbx_description
1 polymer ?
#
loop_
_entity_poly.entity_id
_entity_poly.type
_entity_poly.pdbx_seq_one_letter_code
_entity_poly.pdbx_strand_id
1 'polypeptide(L)'
;MTANALDAVSILALDLGSVNTRANLFDVADGQYRFIASGISPSTVNAPYFDIGEGIYQALDRLQAITGKILLDRDANIILPSQAGGEGVDRLVVTYSCGKPLDMVTFGLLGDASLESVNRLASSVPGQVLESFGINDSRTADAKVEAILTAKPDLILFAGGSDNGASRSVLKIADLICNVLRVMPAGERPEVVFVGNQAVAPTVKDKVERFSAFHVLPNVRPQIDLDEAARVETGLSSLVNQVQSRFIHGLDRISTICNAAPEPSTLGAEKIVRFLSATNDPQKGVLAFDIGGASSVAISGQGGETRINGFPFGSGFG
;
A
#
# COMPACT_ATOMS: atom_id res chain seq x y z
N MET A 1 -36.19 -23.53 -1.45
CA MET A 1 -35.37 -22.39 -1.82
C MET A 1 -34.16 -22.92 -2.59
N THR A 2 -34.24 -22.85 -3.91
CA THR A 2 -33.16 -23.27 -4.80
C THR A 2 -32.00 -22.31 -4.57
N ALA A 3 -30.85 -22.82 -4.09
CA ALA A 3 -29.60 -22.09 -4.09
C ALA A 3 -29.37 -21.58 -5.51
N ASN A 4 -29.24 -20.28 -5.69
CA ASN A 4 -28.74 -19.72 -6.93
C ASN A 4 -27.43 -20.44 -7.22
N ALA A 5 -27.39 -21.16 -8.34
CA ALA A 5 -26.15 -21.66 -8.89
C ALA A 5 -25.26 -20.41 -9.07
N LEU A 6 -24.23 -20.30 -8.24
CA LEU A 6 -23.14 -19.36 -8.50
C LEU A 6 -22.72 -19.67 -9.94
N ASP A 7 -22.81 -18.70 -10.83
CA ASP A 7 -22.28 -18.86 -12.17
C ASP A 7 -20.85 -19.37 -11.99
N ALA A 8 -20.62 -20.61 -12.42
CA ALA A 8 -19.35 -21.28 -12.27
C ALA A 8 -18.34 -20.50 -13.12
N VAL A 9 -17.48 -19.71 -12.46
CA VAL A 9 -16.52 -18.83 -13.13
C VAL A 9 -15.10 -19.24 -12.74
N SER A 10 -14.25 -19.45 -13.74
CA SER A 10 -12.83 -19.68 -13.52
C SER A 10 -12.14 -18.36 -13.13
N ILE A 11 -11.21 -18.44 -12.18
CA ILE A 11 -10.49 -17.26 -11.64
C ILE A 11 -9.00 -17.47 -11.81
N LEU A 12 -8.35 -16.51 -12.46
CA LEU A 12 -6.92 -16.36 -12.45
C LEU A 12 -6.55 -15.30 -11.40
N ALA A 13 -5.77 -15.70 -10.40
CA ALA A 13 -5.24 -14.78 -9.39
C ALA A 13 -3.74 -14.59 -9.61
N LEU A 14 -3.31 -13.39 -9.97
CA LEU A 14 -1.91 -13.01 -10.06
C LEU A 14 -1.47 -12.40 -8.72
N ASP A 15 -0.36 -12.90 -8.18
CA ASP A 15 0.30 -12.33 -7.02
C ASP A 15 1.70 -11.84 -7.42
N LEU A 16 1.87 -10.52 -7.40
CA LEU A 16 3.07 -9.82 -7.87
C LEU A 16 3.95 -9.50 -6.67
N GLY A 17 4.87 -10.40 -6.34
CA GLY A 17 5.83 -10.21 -5.26
C GLY A 17 7.12 -9.54 -5.74
N SER A 18 7.95 -9.10 -4.77
CA SER A 18 9.27 -8.51 -5.06
C SER A 18 10.29 -9.53 -5.56
N VAL A 19 10.09 -10.82 -5.27
CA VAL A 19 11.00 -11.91 -5.66
C VAL A 19 10.36 -12.85 -6.65
N ASN A 20 9.10 -13.18 -6.47
CA ASN A 20 8.36 -14.08 -7.35
C ASN A 20 7.05 -13.45 -7.84
N THR A 21 6.69 -13.77 -9.06
CA THR A 21 5.34 -13.59 -9.62
C THR A 21 4.65 -14.95 -9.64
N ARG A 22 3.42 -15.03 -9.13
CA ARG A 22 2.61 -16.25 -9.11
C ARG A 22 1.33 -16.05 -9.90
N ALA A 23 0.99 -17.06 -10.71
CA ALA A 23 -0.28 -17.17 -11.41
C ALA A 23 -1.03 -18.39 -10.85
N ASN A 24 -2.10 -18.16 -10.11
CA ASN A 24 -2.89 -19.20 -9.45
C ASN A 24 -4.22 -19.36 -10.16
N LEU A 25 -4.52 -20.58 -10.61
CA LEU A 25 -5.78 -20.91 -11.25
C LEU A 25 -6.75 -21.55 -10.24
N PHE A 26 -7.94 -21.01 -10.18
CA PHE A 26 -9.07 -21.57 -9.45
C PHE A 26 -10.21 -21.86 -10.43
N ASP A 27 -10.89 -22.98 -10.25
CA ASP A 27 -12.05 -23.36 -11.05
C ASP A 27 -13.10 -24.03 -10.17
N VAL A 28 -14.30 -24.15 -10.68
CA VAL A 28 -15.41 -24.80 -9.98
C VAL A 28 -15.46 -26.28 -10.36
N ALA A 29 -15.18 -27.14 -9.38
CA ALA A 29 -15.35 -28.58 -9.50
C ALA A 29 -16.34 -29.07 -8.42
N ASP A 30 -17.31 -29.84 -8.80
CA ASP A 30 -18.37 -30.36 -7.90
C ASP A 30 -19.12 -29.24 -7.14
N GLY A 31 -19.35 -28.10 -7.79
CA GLY A 31 -20.06 -26.96 -7.22
C GLY A 31 -19.26 -26.17 -6.18
N GLN A 32 -17.96 -26.40 -6.08
CA GLN A 32 -17.06 -25.71 -5.13
C GLN A 32 -15.82 -25.16 -5.86
N TYR A 33 -15.37 -23.99 -5.46
CA TYR A 33 -14.08 -23.49 -5.91
C TYR A 33 -12.94 -24.40 -5.45
N ARG A 34 -12.09 -24.75 -6.38
CA ARG A 34 -10.88 -25.55 -6.15
C ARG A 34 -9.67 -24.82 -6.69
N PHE A 35 -8.60 -24.85 -5.93
CA PHE A 35 -7.28 -24.49 -6.45
C PHE A 35 -6.83 -25.60 -7.42
N ILE A 36 -6.49 -25.23 -8.65
CA ILE A 36 -6.11 -26.17 -9.70
C ILE A 36 -4.61 -26.29 -9.80
N ALA A 37 -3.91 -25.18 -10.01
CA ALA A 37 -2.45 -25.15 -10.16
C ALA A 37 -1.90 -23.74 -9.96
N SER A 38 -0.56 -23.66 -9.82
CA SER A 38 0.19 -22.41 -9.76
C SER A 38 1.37 -22.46 -10.73
N GLY A 39 1.50 -21.41 -11.53
CA GLY A 39 2.73 -21.11 -12.27
C GLY A 39 3.50 -20.02 -11.51
N ILE A 40 4.82 -20.23 -11.35
CA ILE A 40 5.68 -19.31 -10.57
C ILE A 40 6.86 -18.91 -11.44
N SER A 41 7.19 -17.63 -11.46
CA SER A 41 8.37 -17.08 -12.13
C SER A 41 9.14 -16.14 -11.21
N PRO A 42 10.42 -15.87 -11.45
CA PRO A 42 11.10 -14.74 -10.83
C PRO A 42 10.35 -13.43 -11.12
N SER A 43 10.33 -12.53 -10.15
CA SER A 43 9.78 -11.19 -10.35
C SER A 43 10.66 -10.38 -11.29
N THR A 44 10.05 -9.61 -12.16
CA THR A 44 10.72 -8.72 -13.11
C THR A 44 10.52 -7.23 -12.80
N VAL A 45 9.98 -6.94 -11.59
CA VAL A 45 9.78 -5.56 -11.13
C VAL A 45 11.08 -4.77 -10.97
N ASN A 46 12.19 -5.47 -10.72
CA ASN A 46 13.52 -4.89 -10.60
C ASN A 46 14.38 -5.13 -11.86
N ALA A 47 15.65 -4.69 -11.81
CA ALA A 47 16.63 -4.93 -12.88
C ALA A 47 16.67 -6.41 -13.27
N PRO A 48 16.85 -6.74 -14.55
CA PRO A 48 17.07 -5.82 -15.67
C PRO A 48 15.80 -5.29 -16.35
N TYR A 49 14.63 -5.81 -16.01
CA TYR A 49 13.38 -5.55 -16.74
C TYR A 49 12.67 -4.27 -16.27
N PHE A 50 12.63 -4.03 -14.97
CA PHE A 50 11.85 -2.92 -14.35
C PHE A 50 10.39 -2.85 -14.80
N ASP A 51 9.77 -4.01 -15.10
CA ASP A 51 8.39 -4.13 -15.58
C ASP A 51 7.83 -5.52 -15.20
N ILE A 52 6.59 -5.58 -14.74
CA ILE A 52 5.98 -6.82 -14.27
C ILE A 52 5.56 -7.78 -15.40
N GLY A 53 5.47 -7.29 -16.64
CA GLY A 53 4.88 -8.02 -17.76
C GLY A 53 5.58 -9.35 -18.07
N GLU A 54 6.90 -9.34 -18.12
CA GLU A 54 7.69 -10.54 -18.41
C GLU A 54 7.51 -11.61 -17.32
N GLY A 55 7.50 -11.20 -16.04
CA GLY A 55 7.25 -12.13 -14.93
C GLY A 55 5.86 -12.74 -14.99
N ILE A 56 4.84 -11.95 -15.33
CA ILE A 56 3.48 -12.45 -15.54
C ILE A 56 3.44 -13.46 -16.70
N TYR A 57 4.04 -13.10 -17.85
CA TYR A 57 4.09 -13.99 -19.00
C TYR A 57 4.72 -15.35 -18.65
N GLN A 58 5.89 -15.35 -18.02
CA GLN A 58 6.57 -16.59 -17.63
C GLN A 58 5.77 -17.41 -16.61
N ALA A 59 5.10 -16.77 -15.65
CA ALA A 59 4.25 -17.47 -14.69
C ALA A 59 3.05 -18.11 -15.38
N LEU A 60 2.43 -17.42 -16.34
CA LEU A 60 1.31 -17.95 -17.12
C LEU A 60 1.73 -19.08 -18.07
N ASP A 61 2.90 -18.94 -18.72
CA ASP A 61 3.43 -20.01 -19.58
C ASP A 61 3.67 -21.32 -18.79
N ARG A 62 4.24 -21.20 -17.59
CA ARG A 62 4.40 -22.35 -16.68
C ARG A 62 3.06 -22.94 -16.24
N LEU A 63 2.08 -22.08 -15.94
CA LEU A 63 0.73 -22.53 -15.57
C LEU A 63 0.06 -23.28 -16.73
N GLN A 64 0.19 -22.79 -17.97
CA GLN A 64 -0.27 -23.47 -19.18
C GLN A 64 0.40 -24.84 -19.34
N ALA A 65 1.72 -24.92 -19.15
CA ALA A 65 2.45 -26.18 -19.25
C ALA A 65 1.98 -27.22 -18.21
N ILE A 66 1.61 -26.78 -17.00
CA ILE A 66 1.12 -27.66 -15.94
C ILE A 66 -0.32 -28.13 -16.18
N THR A 67 -1.18 -27.22 -16.63
CA THR A 67 -2.63 -27.48 -16.73
C THR A 67 -3.10 -27.95 -18.11
N GLY A 68 -2.31 -27.68 -19.14
CA GLY A 68 -2.74 -27.84 -20.54
C GLY A 68 -3.77 -26.81 -20.99
N LYS A 69 -4.18 -25.86 -20.11
CA LYS A 69 -5.17 -24.83 -20.40
C LYS A 69 -4.49 -23.66 -21.12
N ILE A 70 -5.02 -23.24 -22.25
CA ILE A 70 -4.54 -22.06 -22.97
C ILE A 70 -5.08 -20.82 -22.27
N LEU A 71 -4.17 -19.97 -21.77
CA LEU A 71 -4.50 -18.75 -21.03
C LEU A 71 -4.13 -17.48 -21.80
N LEU A 72 -3.22 -17.60 -22.76
CA LEU A 72 -2.69 -16.50 -23.57
C LEU A 72 -3.08 -16.69 -25.03
N ASP A 73 -3.43 -15.58 -25.68
CA ASP A 73 -3.63 -15.53 -27.11
C ASP A 73 -2.28 -15.46 -27.87
N ARG A 74 -2.34 -15.35 -29.22
CA ARG A 74 -1.13 -15.28 -30.08
C ARG A 74 -0.28 -14.03 -29.86
N ASP A 75 -0.88 -12.99 -29.31
CA ASP A 75 -0.23 -11.70 -29.02
C ASP A 75 0.19 -11.61 -27.54
N ALA A 76 0.17 -12.76 -26.82
CA ALA A 76 0.49 -12.90 -25.42
C ALA A 76 -0.42 -12.09 -24.46
N ASN A 77 -1.66 -11.78 -24.87
CA ASN A 77 -2.66 -11.22 -23.98
C ASN A 77 -3.41 -12.33 -23.24
N ILE A 78 -3.84 -12.04 -22.02
CA ILE A 78 -4.67 -12.95 -21.23
C ILE A 78 -6.05 -13.05 -21.90
N ILE A 79 -6.47 -14.28 -22.20
CA ILE A 79 -7.80 -14.54 -22.77
C ILE A 79 -8.85 -14.37 -21.68
N LEU A 80 -9.66 -13.32 -21.80
CA LEU A 80 -10.69 -12.93 -20.83
C LEU A 80 -11.92 -12.36 -21.57
N PRO A 81 -13.14 -12.85 -21.36
CA PRO A 81 -13.53 -14.02 -20.58
C PRO A 81 -13.15 -15.34 -21.25
N SER A 82 -13.40 -16.46 -20.54
CA SER A 82 -13.18 -17.81 -21.09
C SER A 82 -14.00 -18.05 -22.36
N GLN A 83 -13.43 -18.80 -23.30
CA GLN A 83 -14.02 -19.12 -24.59
C GLN A 83 -14.73 -20.50 -24.57
N ALA A 84 -15.62 -20.73 -25.52
CA ALA A 84 -16.37 -21.99 -25.61
C ALA A 84 -15.49 -23.24 -25.76
N GLY A 85 -14.23 -23.08 -26.21
CA GLY A 85 -13.22 -24.14 -26.29
C GLY A 85 -12.54 -24.48 -24.96
N GLY A 86 -12.84 -23.76 -23.88
CA GLY A 86 -12.18 -23.91 -22.57
C GLY A 86 -10.92 -23.08 -22.42
N GLU A 87 -10.55 -22.27 -23.41
CA GLU A 87 -9.43 -21.35 -23.36
C GLU A 87 -9.76 -20.13 -22.48
N GLY A 88 -8.77 -19.57 -21.82
CA GLY A 88 -8.91 -18.36 -21.00
C GLY A 88 -9.53 -18.63 -19.64
N VAL A 89 -9.89 -17.54 -18.97
CA VAL A 89 -10.52 -17.51 -17.64
C VAL A 89 -11.62 -16.45 -17.61
N ASP A 90 -12.57 -16.58 -16.68
CA ASP A 90 -13.70 -15.64 -16.61
C ASP A 90 -13.38 -14.39 -15.81
N ARG A 91 -12.49 -14.52 -14.83
CA ARG A 91 -12.09 -13.41 -13.94
C ARG A 91 -10.59 -13.36 -13.74
N LEU A 92 -10.07 -12.15 -13.71
CA LEU A 92 -8.71 -11.83 -13.36
C LEU A 92 -8.70 -10.97 -12.09
N VAL A 93 -7.97 -11.43 -11.08
CA VAL A 93 -7.71 -10.71 -9.83
C VAL A 93 -6.21 -10.54 -9.67
N VAL A 94 -5.77 -9.38 -9.26
CA VAL A 94 -4.35 -9.08 -9.08
C VAL A 94 -4.10 -8.54 -7.69
N THR A 95 -3.15 -9.15 -6.99
CA THR A 95 -2.56 -8.62 -5.76
C THR A 95 -1.09 -8.29 -5.98
N TYR A 96 -0.57 -7.32 -5.23
CA TYR A 96 0.83 -6.96 -5.31
C TYR A 96 1.43 -6.68 -3.93
N SER A 97 2.67 -7.12 -3.74
CA SER A 97 3.56 -6.80 -2.63
C SER A 97 4.95 -6.37 -3.13
N CYS A 98 5.07 -6.19 -4.45
CA CYS A 98 6.26 -5.65 -5.09
C CYS A 98 6.25 -4.11 -5.05
N GLY A 99 7.41 -3.54 -5.35
CA GLY A 99 7.65 -2.10 -5.28
C GLY A 99 8.62 -1.77 -4.14
N LYS A 100 9.25 -0.59 -4.23
CA LYS A 100 10.15 -0.14 -3.16
C LYS A 100 9.33 0.26 -1.93
N PRO A 101 9.83 0.02 -0.71
CA PRO A 101 9.31 0.68 0.47
C PRO A 101 9.40 2.20 0.30
N LEU A 102 8.40 2.96 0.77
CA LEU A 102 8.43 4.42 0.63
C LEU A 102 9.40 5.04 1.64
N ASP A 103 10.19 5.99 1.15
CA ASP A 103 11.03 6.84 1.97
C ASP A 103 10.18 7.99 2.51
N MET A 104 10.11 8.11 3.84
CA MET A 104 9.24 9.05 4.50
C MET A 104 10.02 10.05 5.36
N VAL A 105 9.48 11.27 5.43
CA VAL A 105 9.88 12.29 6.40
C VAL A 105 8.67 12.64 7.24
N THR A 106 8.86 12.74 8.56
CA THR A 106 7.77 13.05 9.49
C THR A 106 7.97 14.39 10.17
N PHE A 107 6.87 15.10 10.39
CA PHE A 107 6.83 16.34 11.14
C PHE A 107 5.80 16.27 12.26
N GLY A 108 6.19 16.72 13.45
CA GLY A 108 5.28 16.90 14.59
C GLY A 108 5.62 18.15 15.39
N LEU A 109 4.68 18.66 16.19
CA LEU A 109 4.97 19.80 17.07
C LEU A 109 5.71 19.35 18.34
N LEU A 110 5.13 18.42 19.10
CA LEU A 110 5.66 17.96 20.36
C LEU A 110 6.27 16.56 20.19
N GLY A 111 7.48 16.36 20.68
CA GLY A 111 8.20 15.09 20.59
C GLY A 111 7.41 13.93 21.16
N ASP A 112 6.93 14.09 22.39
CA ASP A 112 6.23 13.06 23.16
C ASP A 112 4.73 12.96 22.84
N ALA A 113 4.26 13.63 21.80
CA ALA A 113 2.86 13.63 21.41
C ALA A 113 2.69 13.49 19.91
N SER A 114 2.55 14.61 19.18
CA SER A 114 2.23 14.58 17.74
C SER A 114 3.34 13.95 16.88
N LEU A 115 4.63 14.11 17.26
CA LEU A 115 5.72 13.47 16.52
C LEU A 115 5.75 11.96 16.77
N GLU A 116 5.56 11.53 18.02
CA GLU A 116 5.46 10.11 18.35
C GLU A 116 4.27 9.46 17.64
N SER A 117 3.10 10.11 17.64
CA SER A 117 1.90 9.58 16.98
C SER A 117 2.07 9.46 15.46
N VAL A 118 2.69 10.46 14.79
CA VAL A 118 2.91 10.39 13.35
C VAL A 118 3.97 9.35 12.99
N ASN A 119 5.00 9.16 13.84
CA ASN A 119 5.99 8.09 13.64
C ASN A 119 5.37 6.70 13.80
N ARG A 120 4.47 6.53 14.78
CA ARG A 120 3.70 5.29 14.93
C ARG A 120 2.81 5.04 13.73
N LEU A 121 2.13 6.07 13.24
CA LEU A 121 1.33 5.99 12.03
C LEU A 121 2.20 5.63 10.81
N ALA A 122 3.38 6.24 10.66
CA ALA A 122 4.32 5.88 9.58
C ALA A 122 4.76 4.41 9.64
N SER A 123 4.89 3.85 10.85
CA SER A 123 5.27 2.44 11.04
C SER A 123 4.16 1.44 10.71
N SER A 124 2.92 1.90 10.49
CA SER A 124 1.80 1.00 10.10
C SER A 124 1.79 0.66 8.62
N VAL A 125 2.65 1.27 7.82
CA VAL A 125 2.72 1.07 6.36
C VAL A 125 4.12 0.60 5.93
N PRO A 126 4.23 -0.08 4.78
CA PRO A 126 5.53 -0.48 4.22
C PRO A 126 6.35 0.75 3.81
N GLY A 127 7.38 1.07 4.59
CA GLY A 127 8.26 2.20 4.34
C GLY A 127 9.25 2.43 5.48
N GLN A 128 10.09 3.43 5.33
CA GLN A 128 11.05 3.83 6.36
C GLN A 128 11.01 5.33 6.60
N VAL A 129 11.10 5.73 7.85
CA VAL A 129 11.23 7.14 8.23
C VAL A 129 12.71 7.49 8.23
N LEU A 130 13.13 8.32 7.26
CA LEU A 130 14.53 8.74 7.10
C LEU A 130 14.86 9.91 8.04
N GLU A 131 13.91 10.84 8.22
CA GLU A 131 14.07 12.02 9.05
C GLU A 131 12.78 12.32 9.81
N SER A 132 12.94 12.80 11.04
CA SER A 132 11.84 13.18 11.93
C SER A 132 12.11 14.55 12.55
N PHE A 133 11.18 15.50 12.41
CA PHE A 133 11.35 16.87 12.86
C PHE A 133 10.27 17.27 13.87
N GLY A 134 10.72 17.66 15.06
CA GLY A 134 9.87 18.26 16.11
C GLY A 134 10.16 19.73 16.33
N ILE A 135 9.36 20.39 17.18
CA ILE A 135 9.58 21.80 17.54
C ILE A 135 10.90 22.00 18.31
N ASN A 136 11.35 20.98 19.04
CA ASN A 136 12.59 21.01 19.83
C ASN A 136 13.82 20.58 19.03
N ASP A 137 13.68 20.33 17.73
CA ASP A 137 14.82 20.01 16.87
C ASP A 137 15.73 21.23 16.74
N SER A 138 16.97 21.10 17.19
CA SER A 138 17.95 22.19 17.28
C SER A 138 18.52 22.63 15.95
N ARG A 139 18.28 21.89 14.86
CA ARG A 139 18.76 22.24 13.52
C ARG A 139 18.14 23.55 13.03
N THR A 140 18.92 24.34 12.30
CA THR A 140 18.42 25.54 11.61
C THR A 140 17.42 25.16 10.52
N ALA A 141 16.62 26.12 10.05
CA ALA A 141 15.69 25.88 8.94
C ALA A 141 16.42 25.37 7.69
N ASP A 142 17.58 25.96 7.37
CA ASP A 142 18.40 25.56 6.21
C ASP A 142 18.94 24.13 6.36
N ALA A 143 19.39 23.74 7.55
CA ALA A 143 19.88 22.40 7.82
C ALA A 143 18.74 21.36 7.73
N LYS A 144 17.51 21.71 8.11
CA LYS A 144 16.33 20.85 7.91
C LYS A 144 15.99 20.70 6.44
N VAL A 145 16.01 21.78 5.67
CA VAL A 145 15.82 21.76 4.21
C VAL A 145 16.85 20.86 3.57
N GLU A 146 18.14 21.02 3.90
CA GLU A 146 19.22 20.19 3.35
C GLU A 146 19.04 18.71 3.68
N ALA A 147 18.67 18.37 4.93
CA ALA A 147 18.40 17.00 5.35
C ALA A 147 17.27 16.36 4.52
N ILE A 148 16.17 17.09 4.28
CA ILE A 148 15.05 16.59 3.48
C ILE A 148 15.44 16.42 2.00
N LEU A 149 16.19 17.38 1.44
CA LEU A 149 16.69 17.30 0.07
C LEU A 149 17.65 16.13 -0.14
N THR A 150 18.43 15.79 0.90
CA THR A 150 19.33 14.63 0.89
C THR A 150 18.56 13.32 1.04
N ALA A 151 17.54 13.29 1.89
CA ALA A 151 16.69 12.13 2.14
C ALA A 151 15.85 11.76 0.91
N LYS A 152 15.48 12.73 0.05
CA LYS A 152 14.63 12.54 -1.15
C LYS A 152 13.39 11.69 -0.85
N PRO A 153 12.54 12.09 0.11
CA PRO A 153 11.40 11.28 0.50
C PRO A 153 10.38 11.14 -0.62
N ASP A 154 9.66 10.04 -0.63
CA ASP A 154 8.47 9.83 -1.47
C ASP A 154 7.22 10.46 -0.82
N LEU A 155 7.22 10.55 0.51
CA LEU A 155 6.08 11.00 1.30
C LEU A 155 6.53 11.87 2.49
N ILE A 156 5.83 12.97 2.74
CA ILE A 156 5.95 13.75 3.97
C ILE A 156 4.67 13.57 4.79
N LEU A 157 4.79 13.01 6.00
CA LEU A 157 3.71 12.95 6.96
C LEU A 157 3.83 14.11 7.96
N PHE A 158 2.78 14.90 8.05
CA PHE A 158 2.79 16.12 8.84
C PHE A 158 1.66 16.11 9.87
N ALA A 159 2.00 15.95 11.14
CA ALA A 159 1.10 16.06 12.28
C ALA A 159 1.36 17.34 13.06
N GLY A 160 0.36 17.81 13.79
CA GLY A 160 0.57 18.86 14.77
C GLY A 160 -0.67 19.68 15.07
N GLY A 161 -0.69 20.12 16.34
CA GLY A 161 -1.82 20.79 16.94
C GLY A 161 -2.99 19.86 17.25
N SER A 162 -3.54 19.96 18.46
CA SER A 162 -4.87 19.44 18.75
C SER A 162 -5.92 20.23 17.96
N ASP A 163 -7.10 19.67 17.77
CA ASP A 163 -8.17 20.37 17.07
C ASP A 163 -8.51 21.67 17.81
N ASN A 164 -8.60 22.75 17.04
CA ASN A 164 -8.71 24.15 17.54
C ASN A 164 -7.52 24.65 18.38
N GLY A 165 -6.40 23.90 18.41
CA GLY A 165 -5.17 24.26 19.12
C GLY A 165 -4.18 25.07 18.29
N ALA A 166 -2.90 24.73 18.42
CA ALA A 166 -1.76 25.47 17.85
C ALA A 166 -1.86 25.62 16.31
N SER A 167 -2.14 26.81 15.83
CA SER A 167 -2.22 27.11 14.39
C SER A 167 -0.90 27.68 13.85
N ARG A 168 -0.29 28.64 14.55
CA ARG A 168 0.94 29.32 14.08
C ARG A 168 2.11 28.37 13.85
N SER A 169 2.32 27.44 14.81
CA SER A 169 3.43 26.49 14.72
C SER A 169 3.21 25.48 13.58
N VAL A 170 1.97 25.06 13.35
CA VAL A 170 1.59 24.22 12.21
C VAL A 170 1.91 24.92 10.88
N LEU A 171 1.51 26.19 10.75
CA LEU A 171 1.77 26.99 9.54
C LEU A 171 3.25 27.22 9.29
N LYS A 172 4.09 27.38 10.35
CA LYS A 172 5.56 27.47 10.19
C LYS A 172 6.16 26.19 9.62
N ILE A 173 5.66 25.01 10.03
CA ILE A 173 6.09 23.73 9.45
C ILE A 173 5.63 23.64 7.99
N ALA A 174 4.40 24.04 7.68
CA ALA A 174 3.93 24.08 6.31
C ALA A 174 4.77 25.00 5.42
N ASP A 175 5.21 26.17 5.94
CA ASP A 175 6.11 27.08 5.22
C ASP A 175 7.48 26.43 4.95
N LEU A 176 8.03 25.68 5.93
CA LEU A 176 9.28 24.91 5.74
C LEU A 176 9.10 23.84 4.65
N ILE A 177 8.02 23.07 4.69
CA ILE A 177 7.71 22.06 3.67
C ILE A 177 7.59 22.73 2.28
N CYS A 178 6.90 23.87 2.18
CA CYS A 178 6.79 24.61 0.92
C CYS A 178 8.14 25.08 0.39
N ASN A 179 9.07 25.48 1.27
CA ASN A 179 10.43 25.88 0.86
C ASN A 179 11.19 24.68 0.27
N VAL A 180 11.10 23.51 0.87
CA VAL A 180 11.67 22.26 0.34
C VAL A 180 11.07 21.96 -1.04
N LEU A 181 9.74 21.90 -1.13
CA LEU A 181 9.04 21.55 -2.38
C LEU A 181 9.34 22.54 -3.53
N ARG A 182 9.61 23.80 -3.19
CA ARG A 182 9.97 24.82 -4.19
C ARG A 182 11.34 24.55 -4.82
N VAL A 183 12.29 24.06 -4.04
CA VAL A 183 13.65 23.78 -4.48
C VAL A 183 13.76 22.45 -5.21
N MET A 184 12.95 21.46 -4.83
CA MET A 184 12.93 20.14 -5.47
C MET A 184 12.43 20.21 -6.92
N PRO A 185 13.01 19.42 -7.85
CA PRO A 185 12.47 19.23 -9.18
C PRO A 185 11.02 18.72 -9.11
N ALA A 186 10.15 19.18 -10.02
CA ALA A 186 8.71 18.85 -9.96
C ALA A 186 8.42 17.33 -9.96
N GLY A 187 9.24 16.54 -10.68
CA GLY A 187 9.09 15.08 -10.75
C GLY A 187 9.63 14.30 -9.54
N GLU A 188 10.36 14.99 -8.63
CA GLU A 188 10.95 14.36 -7.43
C GLU A 188 10.27 14.84 -6.13
N ARG A 189 9.21 15.62 -6.23
CA ARG A 189 8.51 16.17 -5.06
C ARG A 189 7.70 15.11 -4.35
N PRO A 190 7.87 14.94 -3.01
CA PRO A 190 7.07 14.02 -2.23
C PRO A 190 5.61 14.46 -2.18
N GLU A 191 4.69 13.53 -2.07
CA GLU A 191 3.34 13.85 -1.66
C GLU A 191 3.29 14.20 -0.16
N VAL A 192 2.36 15.06 0.23
CA VAL A 192 2.24 15.53 1.60
C VAL A 192 0.92 15.07 2.21
N VAL A 193 0.99 14.37 3.33
CA VAL A 193 -0.18 13.92 4.09
C VAL A 193 -0.25 14.67 5.40
N PHE A 194 -1.31 15.42 5.60
CA PHE A 194 -1.58 16.17 6.81
C PHE A 194 -2.55 15.40 7.71
N VAL A 195 -2.11 15.15 8.93
CA VAL A 195 -2.84 14.40 9.98
C VAL A 195 -2.89 15.18 11.30
N GLY A 196 -2.97 16.50 11.20
CA GLY A 196 -2.99 17.43 12.34
C GLY A 196 -4.30 18.18 12.50
N ASN A 197 -4.23 19.33 13.17
CA ASN A 197 -5.35 20.20 13.47
C ASN A 197 -6.23 20.49 12.25
N GLN A 198 -7.43 19.96 12.24
CA GLN A 198 -8.36 20.04 11.11
C GLN A 198 -8.80 21.47 10.81
N ALA A 199 -8.80 22.36 11.82
CA ALA A 199 -9.18 23.77 11.61
C ALA A 199 -8.21 24.53 10.70
N VAL A 200 -6.93 24.12 10.63
CA VAL A 200 -5.92 24.75 9.76
C VAL A 200 -5.67 23.99 8.46
N ALA A 201 -6.25 22.80 8.30
CA ALA A 201 -6.05 21.97 7.12
C ALA A 201 -6.33 22.71 5.79
N PRO A 202 -7.40 23.51 5.63
CA PRO A 202 -7.61 24.29 4.40
C PRO A 202 -6.47 25.26 4.09
N THR A 203 -5.94 25.96 5.11
CA THR A 203 -4.85 26.91 4.92
C THR A 203 -3.53 26.20 4.57
N VAL A 204 -3.26 25.03 5.17
CA VAL A 204 -2.09 24.21 4.82
C VAL A 204 -2.23 23.70 3.39
N LYS A 205 -3.42 23.23 3.01
CA LYS A 205 -3.73 22.79 1.64
C LYS A 205 -3.42 23.88 0.63
N ASP A 206 -3.96 25.08 0.79
CA ASP A 206 -3.76 26.20 -0.13
C ASP A 206 -2.27 26.55 -0.35
N LYS A 207 -1.42 26.29 0.65
CA LYS A 207 0.02 26.50 0.54
C LYS A 207 0.72 25.40 -0.23
N VAL A 208 0.46 24.13 0.13
CA VAL A 208 1.22 22.95 -0.32
C VAL A 208 0.76 22.50 -1.70
N GLU A 209 -0.54 22.53 -2.00
CA GLU A 209 -1.13 22.01 -3.25
C GLU A 209 -0.58 22.70 -4.52
N ARG A 210 0.00 23.90 -4.37
CA ARG A 210 0.69 24.61 -5.46
C ARG A 210 1.97 23.90 -5.94
N PHE A 211 2.52 23.00 -5.12
CA PHE A 211 3.81 22.38 -5.37
C PHE A 211 3.72 20.87 -5.52
N SER A 212 2.84 20.21 -4.74
CA SER A 212 2.71 18.76 -4.69
C SER A 212 1.31 18.33 -4.33
N ALA A 213 0.98 17.04 -4.56
CA ALA A 213 -0.27 16.44 -4.09
C ALA A 213 -0.36 16.55 -2.56
N PHE A 214 -1.54 16.96 -2.08
CA PHE A 214 -1.79 17.18 -0.68
C PHE A 214 -3.04 16.42 -0.23
N HIS A 215 -2.87 15.62 0.81
CA HIS A 215 -3.93 14.77 1.37
C HIS A 215 -4.19 15.14 2.82
N VAL A 216 -5.46 15.12 3.21
CA VAL A 216 -5.87 15.37 4.59
C VAL A 216 -6.51 14.08 5.11
N LEU A 217 -5.99 13.57 6.20
CA LEU A 217 -6.58 12.50 6.99
C LEU A 217 -7.00 13.03 8.36
N PRO A 218 -7.79 12.28 9.13
CA PRO A 218 -8.15 12.68 10.48
C PRO A 218 -6.93 13.00 11.35
N ASN A 219 -7.10 13.89 12.34
CA ASN A 219 -6.03 14.26 13.25
C ASN A 219 -5.61 13.05 14.11
N VAL A 220 -4.33 12.69 14.10
CA VAL A 220 -3.79 11.60 14.96
C VAL A 220 -3.78 11.97 16.45
N ARG A 221 -3.89 13.26 16.76
CA ARG A 221 -3.94 13.81 18.14
C ARG A 221 -5.01 14.91 18.23
N PRO A 222 -6.29 14.58 18.11
CA PRO A 222 -7.35 15.59 18.18
C PRO A 222 -7.38 16.28 19.56
N GLN A 223 -6.94 15.60 20.60
CA GLN A 223 -6.68 16.12 21.93
C GLN A 223 -5.28 15.68 22.38
N ILE A 224 -4.66 16.44 23.29
CA ILE A 224 -3.27 16.18 23.70
C ILE A 224 -3.08 14.77 24.29
N ASP A 225 -4.08 14.29 25.03
CA ASP A 225 -4.07 13.00 25.72
C ASP A 225 -4.69 11.86 24.89
N LEU A 226 -5.22 12.17 23.70
CA LEU A 226 -5.91 11.20 22.86
C LEU A 226 -5.10 10.90 21.59
N ASP A 227 -4.54 9.69 21.53
CA ASP A 227 -3.87 9.16 20.34
C ASP A 227 -4.87 8.36 19.49
N GLU A 228 -5.12 8.81 18.27
CA GLU A 228 -6.00 8.15 17.29
C GLU A 228 -5.23 7.65 16.05
N ALA A 229 -3.92 7.42 16.15
CA ALA A 229 -3.11 6.94 15.02
C ALA A 229 -3.73 5.68 14.39
N ALA A 230 -4.17 4.73 15.19
CA ALA A 230 -4.81 3.49 14.72
C ALA A 230 -6.06 3.74 13.85
N ARG A 231 -6.82 4.80 14.12
CA ARG A 231 -8.00 5.18 13.33
C ARG A 231 -7.64 5.71 11.94
N VAL A 232 -6.44 6.22 11.78
CA VAL A 232 -5.93 6.84 10.55
C VAL A 232 -5.18 5.84 9.67
N GLU A 233 -4.75 4.69 10.22
CA GLU A 233 -3.94 3.67 9.55
C GLU A 233 -4.52 3.22 8.20
N THR A 234 -5.81 2.93 8.13
CA THR A 234 -6.47 2.49 6.89
C THR A 234 -6.40 3.55 5.79
N GLY A 235 -6.61 4.83 6.17
CA GLY A 235 -6.52 5.95 5.23
C GLY A 235 -5.10 6.14 4.71
N LEU A 236 -4.10 6.08 5.60
CA LEU A 236 -2.69 6.16 5.20
C LEU A 236 -2.29 4.98 4.33
N SER A 237 -2.68 3.76 4.69
CA SER A 237 -2.39 2.56 3.91
C SER A 237 -2.92 2.67 2.48
N SER A 238 -4.13 3.19 2.29
CA SER A 238 -4.70 3.43 0.97
C SER A 238 -3.88 4.43 0.14
N LEU A 239 -3.44 5.53 0.76
CA LEU A 239 -2.59 6.53 0.09
C LEU A 239 -1.21 5.96 -0.27
N VAL A 240 -0.56 5.28 0.67
CA VAL A 240 0.74 4.63 0.45
C VAL A 240 0.66 3.66 -0.71
N ASN A 241 -0.38 2.84 -0.76
CA ASN A 241 -0.60 1.91 -1.86
C ASN A 241 -0.77 2.63 -3.21
N GLN A 242 -1.49 3.74 -3.22
CA GLN A 242 -1.65 4.57 -4.42
C GLN A 242 -0.31 5.17 -4.87
N VAL A 243 0.51 5.63 -3.96
CA VAL A 243 1.86 6.16 -4.27
C VAL A 243 2.76 5.03 -4.77
N GLN A 244 2.82 3.90 -4.06
CA GLN A 244 3.64 2.74 -4.44
C GLN A 244 3.26 2.18 -5.81
N SER A 245 1.97 2.11 -6.14
CA SER A 245 1.51 1.56 -7.42
C SER A 245 2.10 2.29 -8.64
N ARG A 246 2.45 3.56 -8.49
CA ARG A 246 3.08 4.36 -9.57
C ARG A 246 4.52 3.92 -9.88
N PHE A 247 5.19 3.27 -8.94
CA PHE A 247 6.54 2.73 -9.11
C PHE A 247 6.55 1.30 -9.64
N ILE A 248 5.36 0.69 -9.86
CA ILE A 248 5.23 -0.66 -10.41
C ILE A 248 4.89 -0.55 -11.90
N HIS A 249 5.91 -0.52 -12.75
CA HIS A 249 5.71 -0.41 -14.19
C HIS A 249 4.97 -1.64 -14.73
N GLY A 250 3.95 -1.37 -15.56
CA GLY A 250 3.06 -2.38 -16.14
C GLY A 250 1.80 -2.68 -15.32
N LEU A 251 1.70 -2.18 -14.08
CA LEU A 251 0.51 -2.37 -13.26
C LEU A 251 -0.72 -1.65 -13.84
N ASP A 252 -0.52 -0.50 -14.47
CA ASP A 252 -1.53 0.24 -15.19
C ASP A 252 -2.12 -0.59 -16.35
N ARG A 253 -1.26 -1.27 -17.12
CA ARG A 253 -1.70 -2.12 -18.24
C ARG A 253 -2.55 -3.28 -17.75
N ILE A 254 -2.10 -4.01 -16.73
CA ILE A 254 -2.85 -5.14 -16.20
C ILE A 254 -4.16 -4.68 -15.55
N SER A 255 -4.19 -3.51 -14.94
CA SER A 255 -5.38 -2.97 -14.27
C SER A 255 -6.54 -2.72 -15.23
N THR A 256 -6.27 -2.46 -16.52
CA THR A 256 -7.31 -2.20 -17.53
C THR A 256 -8.12 -3.44 -17.88
N ILE A 257 -7.57 -4.64 -17.67
CA ILE A 257 -8.22 -5.92 -17.98
C ILE A 257 -8.72 -6.65 -16.73
N CYS A 258 -8.38 -6.16 -15.52
CA CYS A 258 -8.84 -6.76 -14.27
C CYS A 258 -10.34 -6.53 -14.04
N ASN A 259 -11.00 -7.51 -13.43
CA ASN A 259 -12.39 -7.36 -13.00
C ASN A 259 -12.56 -6.46 -11.76
N ALA A 260 -11.48 -6.28 -11.00
CA ALA A 260 -11.37 -5.35 -9.90
C ALA A 260 -9.99 -4.68 -9.94
N ALA A 261 -9.85 -3.49 -9.40
CA ALA A 261 -8.56 -2.82 -9.33
C ALA A 261 -7.53 -3.70 -8.59
N PRO A 262 -6.27 -3.77 -9.08
CA PRO A 262 -5.20 -4.43 -8.34
C PRO A 262 -5.10 -3.93 -6.90
N GLU A 263 -4.98 -4.84 -5.95
CA GLU A 263 -4.91 -4.50 -4.53
C GLU A 263 -3.56 -4.96 -3.92
N PRO A 264 -3.03 -4.23 -2.93
CA PRO A 264 -1.93 -4.74 -2.13
C PRO A 264 -2.27 -6.06 -1.46
N SER A 265 -1.34 -7.02 -1.48
CA SER A 265 -1.53 -8.33 -0.83
C SER A 265 -1.88 -8.20 0.65
N THR A 266 -1.35 -7.16 1.32
CA THR A 266 -1.66 -6.82 2.71
C THR A 266 -3.14 -6.55 2.95
N LEU A 267 -3.83 -5.86 2.03
CA LEU A 267 -5.27 -5.60 2.16
C LEU A 267 -6.10 -6.87 1.96
N GLY A 268 -5.66 -7.76 1.08
CA GLY A 268 -6.27 -9.09 0.93
C GLY A 268 -6.16 -9.93 2.21
N ALA A 269 -4.97 -9.97 2.79
CA ALA A 269 -4.71 -10.66 4.05
C ALA A 269 -5.50 -10.03 5.21
N GLU A 270 -5.59 -8.70 5.27
CA GLU A 270 -6.37 -7.98 6.27
C GLU A 270 -7.86 -8.34 6.24
N LYS A 271 -8.46 -8.43 5.05
CA LYS A 271 -9.86 -8.87 4.88
C LYS A 271 -10.09 -10.27 5.47
N ILE A 272 -9.13 -11.19 5.29
CA ILE A 272 -9.18 -12.54 5.85
C ILE A 272 -9.08 -12.50 7.37
N VAL A 273 -8.13 -11.75 7.92
CA VAL A 273 -7.96 -11.61 9.39
C VAL A 273 -9.20 -10.97 10.01
N ARG A 274 -9.77 -9.95 9.41
CA ARG A 274 -11.01 -9.30 9.82
C ARG A 274 -12.17 -10.30 9.87
N PHE A 275 -12.37 -11.05 8.80
CA PHE A 275 -13.42 -12.08 8.72
C PHE A 275 -13.24 -13.14 9.81
N LEU A 276 -12.03 -13.69 9.95
CA LEU A 276 -11.74 -14.71 10.95
C LEU A 276 -11.94 -14.19 12.38
N SER A 277 -11.53 -12.95 12.66
CA SER A 277 -11.70 -12.35 13.99
C SER A 277 -13.14 -12.01 14.32
N ALA A 278 -13.98 -11.76 13.31
CA ALA A 278 -15.40 -11.50 13.48
C ALA A 278 -16.23 -12.78 13.64
N THR A 279 -15.77 -13.90 13.06
CA THR A 279 -16.50 -15.18 13.04
C THR A 279 -16.07 -16.15 14.15
N ASN A 280 -14.86 -15.98 14.68
CA ASN A 280 -14.34 -16.78 15.80
C ASN A 280 -14.77 -16.21 17.16
N ASP A 281 -14.31 -16.88 18.23
CA ASP A 281 -14.56 -16.43 19.62
C ASP A 281 -14.09 -14.96 19.81
N PRO A 282 -15.00 -14.02 20.15
CA PRO A 282 -14.65 -12.61 20.30
C PRO A 282 -13.57 -12.32 21.36
N GLN A 283 -13.33 -13.26 22.28
CA GLN A 283 -12.29 -13.15 23.29
C GLN A 283 -10.92 -13.59 22.78
N LYS A 284 -10.87 -14.23 21.59
CA LYS A 284 -9.63 -14.67 20.96
C LYS A 284 -9.30 -13.79 19.77
N GLY A 285 -8.09 -13.24 19.78
CA GLY A 285 -7.56 -12.53 18.63
C GLY A 285 -7.09 -13.50 17.52
N VAL A 286 -6.98 -12.96 16.31
CA VAL A 286 -6.31 -13.59 15.17
C VAL A 286 -5.03 -12.81 14.89
N LEU A 287 -3.93 -13.52 14.68
CA LEU A 287 -2.65 -12.93 14.31
C LEU A 287 -2.13 -13.61 13.05
N ALA A 288 -1.83 -12.83 12.02
CA ALA A 288 -1.24 -13.29 10.79
C ALA A 288 0.08 -12.58 10.54
N PHE A 289 1.05 -13.30 9.98
CA PHE A 289 2.32 -12.76 9.51
C PHE A 289 2.49 -13.10 8.04
N ASP A 290 2.89 -12.11 7.27
CA ASP A 290 3.38 -12.27 5.90
C ASP A 290 4.85 -11.84 5.88
N ILE A 291 5.75 -12.79 5.57
CA ILE A 291 7.19 -12.54 5.48
C ILE A 291 7.58 -12.65 4.01
N GLY A 292 7.60 -11.52 3.34
CA GLY A 292 7.99 -11.42 1.94
C GLY A 292 9.50 -11.33 1.74
N GLY A 293 9.94 -11.25 0.50
CA GLY A 293 11.36 -11.08 0.15
C GLY A 293 11.92 -9.71 0.57
N ALA A 294 11.16 -8.64 0.39
CA ALA A 294 11.59 -7.26 0.64
C ALA A 294 11.02 -6.66 1.92
N SER A 295 9.81 -7.03 2.30
CA SER A 295 9.12 -6.49 3.48
C SER A 295 8.33 -7.58 4.19
N SER A 296 8.00 -7.33 5.45
CA SER A 296 7.14 -8.20 6.27
C SER A 296 5.97 -7.41 6.83
N VAL A 297 4.86 -8.09 7.07
CA VAL A 297 3.66 -7.48 7.63
C VAL A 297 3.11 -8.38 8.73
N ALA A 298 2.72 -7.77 9.85
CA ALA A 298 1.94 -8.42 10.90
C ALA A 298 0.55 -7.81 10.93
N ILE A 299 -0.48 -8.64 10.90
CA ILE A 299 -1.88 -8.23 10.97
C ILE A 299 -2.51 -8.88 12.18
N SER A 300 -3.04 -8.08 13.09
CA SER A 300 -3.82 -8.56 14.24
C SER A 300 -5.28 -8.17 14.07
N GLY A 301 -6.18 -9.03 14.52
CA GLY A 301 -7.62 -8.79 14.49
C GLY A 301 -8.34 -9.31 15.74
N GLN A 302 -9.33 -8.56 16.21
CA GLN A 302 -10.21 -8.99 17.30
C GLN A 302 -11.59 -8.36 17.10
N GLY A 303 -12.65 -9.18 17.18
CA GLY A 303 -14.02 -8.73 17.07
C GLY A 303 -14.36 -8.02 15.74
N GLY A 304 -13.61 -8.32 14.66
CA GLY A 304 -13.78 -7.68 13.35
C GLY A 304 -12.98 -6.38 13.16
N GLU A 305 -12.30 -5.89 14.18
CA GLU A 305 -11.33 -4.80 14.06
C GLU A 305 -9.94 -5.36 13.76
N THR A 306 -9.16 -4.67 12.93
CA THR A 306 -7.83 -5.10 12.51
C THR A 306 -6.81 -3.99 12.69
N ARG A 307 -5.55 -4.38 12.90
CA ARG A 307 -4.38 -3.51 12.90
C ARG A 307 -3.29 -4.11 12.02
N ILE A 308 -2.62 -3.27 11.26
CA ILE A 308 -1.55 -3.65 10.36
C ILE A 308 -0.25 -3.00 10.85
N ASN A 309 0.84 -3.76 10.88
CA ASN A 309 2.18 -3.27 11.14
C ASN A 309 3.10 -3.73 10.02
N GLY A 310 3.66 -2.78 9.28
CA GLY A 310 4.62 -3.02 8.21
C GLY A 310 6.06 -2.92 8.72
N PHE A 311 6.93 -3.78 8.21
CA PHE A 311 8.35 -3.80 8.52
C PHE A 311 9.15 -3.74 7.22
N PRO A 312 10.13 -2.81 7.10
CA PRO A 312 10.93 -2.63 5.88
C PRO A 312 12.06 -3.67 5.76
N PHE A 313 11.82 -4.89 6.21
CA PHE A 313 12.75 -6.01 6.07
C PHE A 313 11.99 -7.28 5.71
N GLY A 314 12.61 -8.11 4.89
CA GLY A 314 12.10 -9.40 4.45
C GLY A 314 13.14 -10.49 4.57
N SER A 315 12.84 -11.67 4.02
CA SER A 315 13.75 -12.81 4.03
C SER A 315 15.01 -12.60 3.18
N GLY A 316 15.00 -11.64 2.25
CA GLY A 316 16.06 -11.44 1.26
C GLY A 316 16.11 -12.51 0.16
N PHE A 317 15.29 -13.55 0.28
CA PHE A 317 15.24 -14.68 -0.62
C PHE A 317 13.82 -14.95 -1.08
N GLY A 318 13.70 -15.51 -2.26
CA GLY A 318 12.46 -16.02 -2.83
C GLY A 318 12.66 -17.36 -3.46
#